data_2e6f4349ef553b30becf0556fa1d68a8
#
_entry.id   2e6f4349ef553b30becf0556fa1d68a8
#
_cell.length_a   1.000
_cell.length_b   1.000
_cell.length_c   1.000
_cell.angle_alpha   90.00
_cell.angle_beta   90.00
_cell.angle_gamma   90.00
#
_symmetry.space_group_name_H-M   'P 1'
#
loop_
_entity.id
_entity.type
_entity.pdbx_description
1 polymer ?
#
loop_
_entity_poly.entity_id
_entity_poly.type
_entity_poly.pdbx_seq_one_letter_code
_entity_poly.pdbx_strand_id
1 'polypeptide(L)'
;MVILPIALKKVRAIERKGILMYKPKKVVLAYSGGLDTSIILKWLQTEYACEVVTFTADLGQGEELEPARKKAELLGIKPSNIFIEDLREEFVSDFVFPMFRCNALYEGLYLLGTS
;
A
#
# COMPACT_ATOMS: atom_id res chain seq x y z
N MET A 1 -13.97 -2.31 12.84
CA MET A 1 -13.41 -2.19 11.48
C MET A 1 -13.79 -3.39 10.65
N VAL A 2 -14.74 -3.25 9.71
CA VAL A 2 -15.49 -4.37 9.09
C VAL A 2 -15.42 -4.30 7.55
N ILE A 3 -14.35 -3.79 6.99
CA ILE A 3 -14.26 -3.59 5.53
C ILE A 3 -13.80 -4.85 4.79
N LEU A 4 -12.94 -5.67 5.40
CA LEU A 4 -12.37 -6.87 4.76
C LEU A 4 -13.40 -7.95 4.37
N PRO A 5 -14.40 -8.31 5.22
CA PRO A 5 -15.40 -9.31 4.85
C PRO A 5 -16.34 -8.87 3.73
N ILE A 6 -16.61 -7.56 3.64
CA ILE A 6 -17.51 -7.00 2.62
C ILE A 6 -16.83 -6.94 1.26
N ALA A 7 -15.56 -6.57 1.22
CA ALA A 7 -14.75 -6.59 0.01
C ALA A 7 -14.59 -8.01 -0.54
N LEU A 8 -14.28 -8.99 0.31
CA LEU A 8 -14.20 -10.40 -0.05
C LEU A 8 -15.52 -10.97 -0.57
N LYS A 9 -16.66 -10.59 0.03
CA LYS A 9 -17.99 -11.01 -0.44
C LYS A 9 -18.33 -10.41 -1.80
N LYS A 10 -17.98 -9.13 -2.04
CA LYS A 10 -18.18 -8.48 -3.34
C LYS A 10 -17.32 -9.11 -4.43
N VAL A 11 -16.05 -9.39 -4.17
CA VAL A 11 -15.14 -10.04 -5.12
C VAL A 11 -15.65 -11.43 -5.48
N ARG A 12 -16.03 -12.27 -4.50
CA ARG A 12 -16.61 -13.59 -4.74
C ARG A 12 -17.97 -13.56 -5.47
N ALA A 13 -18.76 -12.49 -5.26
CA ALA A 13 -20.04 -12.31 -5.96
C ALA A 13 -19.83 -11.93 -7.44
N ILE A 14 -18.75 -11.22 -7.75
CA ILE A 14 -18.35 -10.87 -9.12
C ILE A 14 -17.83 -12.11 -9.85
N GLU A 15 -17.04 -12.96 -9.19
CA GLU A 15 -16.56 -14.25 -9.75
C GLU A 15 -17.71 -15.18 -10.10
N ARG A 16 -18.78 -15.23 -9.29
CA ARG A 16 -19.97 -16.05 -9.56
C ARG A 16 -20.80 -15.59 -10.75
N LYS A 17 -20.65 -14.35 -11.22
CA LYS A 17 -21.38 -13.78 -12.36
C LYS A 17 -20.70 -13.98 -13.71
N GLY A 18 -19.63 -14.79 -13.79
CA GLY A 18 -18.96 -15.10 -15.06
C GLY A 18 -18.30 -13.90 -15.74
N ILE A 19 -18.07 -12.80 -15.01
CA ILE A 19 -17.25 -11.70 -15.50
C ILE A 19 -15.81 -12.22 -15.51
N LEU A 20 -15.20 -12.27 -16.67
CA LEU A 20 -13.81 -12.67 -16.87
C LEU A 20 -12.92 -11.72 -16.08
N MET A 21 -12.61 -12.07 -14.83
CA MET A 21 -11.73 -11.27 -14.01
C MET A 21 -10.33 -11.40 -14.59
N TYR A 22 -9.78 -10.29 -15.05
CA TYR A 22 -8.37 -10.20 -15.38
C TYR A 22 -7.55 -10.61 -14.15
N LYS A 23 -6.85 -11.75 -14.24
CA LYS A 23 -5.92 -12.18 -13.20
C LYS A 23 -4.57 -11.52 -13.45
N PRO A 24 -4.16 -10.56 -12.65
CA PRO A 24 -2.87 -9.91 -12.84
C PRO A 24 -1.76 -10.95 -12.62
N LYS A 25 -0.71 -10.90 -13.45
CA LYS A 25 0.49 -11.72 -13.24
C LYS A 25 1.41 -11.15 -12.19
N LYS A 26 1.40 -9.82 -12.07
CA LYS A 26 2.23 -9.05 -11.14
C LYS A 26 1.43 -7.88 -10.59
N VAL A 27 1.56 -7.60 -9.30
CA VAL A 27 0.90 -6.50 -8.60
C VAL A 27 1.95 -5.72 -7.82
N VAL A 28 1.93 -4.40 -7.94
CA VAL A 28 2.69 -3.51 -7.06
C VAL A 28 1.79 -3.11 -5.89
N LEU A 29 2.22 -3.40 -4.69
CA LEU A 29 1.52 -3.08 -3.46
C LEU A 29 2.25 -1.94 -2.75
N ALA A 30 1.55 -0.82 -2.50
CA ALA A 30 2.02 0.19 -1.55
C ALA A 30 2.05 -0.45 -0.15
N TYR A 31 3.25 -0.57 0.41
CA TYR A 31 3.50 -1.40 1.57
C TYR A 31 4.11 -0.59 2.72
N SER A 32 3.39 -0.47 3.82
CA SER A 32 3.85 0.23 5.02
C SER A 32 4.50 -0.69 6.06
N GLY A 33 4.44 -2.01 5.87
CA GLY A 33 4.85 -2.97 6.90
C GLY A 33 3.83 -3.13 8.04
N GLY A 34 2.71 -2.40 8.00
CA GLY A 34 1.61 -2.53 8.94
C GLY A 34 0.81 -3.82 8.77
N LEU A 35 -0.11 -4.08 9.70
CA LEU A 35 -0.93 -5.29 9.70
C LEU A 35 -1.79 -5.40 8.44
N ASP A 36 -2.49 -4.32 8.08
CA ASP A 36 -3.44 -4.32 6.96
C ASP A 36 -2.73 -4.62 5.63
N THR A 37 -1.62 -3.95 5.35
CA THR A 37 -0.85 -4.17 4.13
C THR A 37 -0.20 -5.56 4.08
N SER A 38 0.19 -6.11 5.23
CA SER A 38 0.72 -7.47 5.34
C SER A 38 -0.35 -8.53 5.06
N ILE A 39 -1.58 -8.31 5.51
CA ILE A 39 -2.73 -9.18 5.20
C ILE A 39 -3.07 -9.09 3.71
N ILE A 40 -3.10 -7.89 3.13
CA ILE A 40 -3.34 -7.69 1.70
C ILE A 40 -2.27 -8.39 0.87
N LEU A 41 -1.00 -8.27 1.23
CA LEU A 41 0.11 -8.94 0.56
C LEU A 41 -0.12 -10.46 0.53
N LYS A 42 -0.42 -11.06 1.68
CA LYS A 42 -0.67 -12.49 1.77
C LYS A 42 -1.89 -12.92 0.97
N TRP A 43 -2.95 -12.14 1.00
CA TRP A 43 -4.15 -12.38 0.22
C TRP A 43 -3.89 -12.34 -1.29
N LEU A 44 -3.11 -11.37 -1.79
CA LEU A 44 -2.72 -11.31 -3.20
C LEU A 44 -1.94 -12.55 -3.63
N GLN A 45 -1.03 -13.04 -2.79
CA GLN A 45 -0.27 -14.25 -3.07
C GLN A 45 -1.14 -15.51 -3.12
N THR A 46 -2.13 -15.62 -2.22
CA THR A 46 -2.93 -16.84 -2.08
C THR A 46 -4.14 -16.88 -3.00
N GLU A 47 -4.91 -15.80 -3.10
CA GLU A 47 -6.16 -15.76 -3.87
C GLU A 47 -5.92 -15.51 -5.37
N TYR A 48 -4.94 -14.68 -5.70
CA TYR A 48 -4.62 -14.36 -7.11
C TYR A 48 -3.44 -15.15 -7.64
N ALA A 49 -2.66 -15.78 -6.77
CA ALA A 49 -1.43 -16.47 -7.14
C ALA A 49 -0.51 -15.62 -8.04
N CYS A 50 -0.48 -14.31 -7.79
CA CYS A 50 0.30 -13.35 -8.56
C CYS A 50 1.64 -13.03 -7.88
N GLU A 51 2.59 -12.59 -8.68
CA GLU A 51 3.83 -12.02 -8.15
C GLU A 51 3.54 -10.67 -7.51
N VAL A 52 3.93 -10.49 -6.25
CA VAL A 52 3.79 -9.22 -5.53
C VAL A 52 5.13 -8.51 -5.46
N VAL A 53 5.11 -7.25 -5.83
CA VAL A 53 6.20 -6.29 -5.65
C VAL A 53 5.75 -5.31 -4.58
N THR A 54 6.57 -5.08 -3.56
CA THR A 54 6.28 -4.09 -2.53
C THR A 54 6.99 -2.79 -2.84
N PHE A 55 6.28 -1.69 -2.66
CA PHE A 55 6.82 -0.35 -2.79
C PHE A 55 6.54 0.43 -1.50
N THR A 56 7.59 0.94 -0.88
CA THR A 56 7.54 1.76 0.32
C THR A 56 8.19 3.10 0.01
N ALA A 57 7.47 4.19 0.24
CA ALA A 57 8.00 5.53 0.10
C ALA A 57 8.63 5.98 1.43
N ASP A 58 9.88 6.44 1.38
CA ASP A 58 10.47 7.22 2.46
C ASP A 58 10.05 8.69 2.29
N LEU A 59 9.16 9.13 3.16
CA LEU A 59 8.68 10.52 3.23
C LEU A 59 9.27 11.27 4.43
N GLY A 60 10.25 10.67 5.12
CA GLY A 60 10.83 11.20 6.35
C GLY A 60 10.20 10.67 7.64
N GLN A 61 9.41 9.59 7.57
CA GLN A 61 8.79 8.95 8.73
C GLN A 61 9.77 8.18 9.63
N GLY A 62 11.04 8.05 9.23
CA GLY A 62 12.12 7.56 10.07
C GLY A 62 12.22 6.05 10.21
N GLU A 63 11.88 5.49 11.36
CA GLU A 63 12.28 4.15 11.79
C GLU A 63 11.57 2.95 11.12
N GLU A 64 10.58 3.17 10.26
CA GLU A 64 9.69 2.10 9.79
C GLU A 64 10.19 1.36 8.53
N LEU A 65 11.21 1.85 7.85
CA LEU A 65 11.64 1.33 6.54
C LEU A 65 12.30 -0.06 6.65
N GLU A 66 13.27 -0.23 7.53
CA GLU A 66 13.94 -1.51 7.72
C GLU A 66 13.01 -2.60 8.30
N PRO A 67 12.15 -2.31 9.29
CA PRO A 67 11.13 -3.26 9.71
C PRO A 67 10.17 -3.66 8.58
N ALA A 68 9.77 -2.74 7.71
CA ALA A 68 8.92 -3.04 6.56
C ALA A 68 9.63 -4.00 5.58
N ARG A 69 10.89 -3.75 5.25
CA ARG A 69 11.71 -4.64 4.42
C ARG A 69 11.75 -6.06 4.99
N LYS A 70 12.14 -6.19 6.26
CA LYS A 70 12.22 -7.50 6.93
C LYS A 70 10.90 -8.25 6.94
N LYS A 71 9.80 -7.55 7.19
CA LYS A 71 8.47 -8.17 7.14
C LYS A 71 8.08 -8.63 5.74
N ALA A 72 8.40 -7.86 4.70
CA ALA A 72 8.14 -8.26 3.32
C ALA A 72 8.92 -9.54 2.97
N GLU A 73 10.20 -9.62 3.36
CA GLU A 73 11.04 -10.83 3.17
C GLU A 73 10.47 -12.04 3.91
N LEU A 74 10.06 -11.87 5.17
CA LEU A 74 9.41 -12.93 5.97
C LEU A 74 8.09 -13.42 5.34
N LEU A 75 7.38 -12.57 4.64
CA LEU A 75 6.16 -12.91 3.90
C LEU A 75 6.45 -13.53 2.52
N GLY A 76 7.74 -13.77 2.20
CA GLY A 76 8.16 -14.49 1.00
C GLY A 76 8.34 -13.61 -0.23
N ILE A 77 8.45 -12.30 -0.08
CA ILE A 77 8.80 -11.41 -1.19
C ILE A 77 10.30 -11.50 -1.44
N LYS A 78 10.66 -11.68 -2.70
CA LYS A 78 12.07 -11.69 -3.11
C LYS A 78 12.70 -10.31 -2.87
N PRO A 79 13.95 -10.20 -2.41
CA PRO A 79 14.61 -8.91 -2.21
C PRO A 79 14.61 -8.00 -3.45
N SER A 80 14.66 -8.59 -4.66
CA SER A 80 14.56 -7.86 -5.93
C SER A 80 13.18 -7.24 -6.20
N ASN A 81 12.17 -7.63 -5.44
CA ASN A 81 10.79 -7.14 -5.55
C ASN A 81 10.40 -6.24 -4.37
N ILE A 82 11.37 -5.82 -3.57
CA ILE A 82 11.16 -4.90 -2.44
C ILE A 82 11.84 -3.58 -2.79
N PHE A 83 11.03 -2.56 -3.06
CA PHE A 83 11.47 -1.22 -3.38
C PHE A 83 11.19 -0.30 -2.19
N ILE A 84 12.22 0.42 -1.77
CA ILE A 84 12.12 1.50 -0.78
C ILE A 84 12.81 2.70 -1.41
N GLU A 85 12.04 3.73 -1.72
CA GLU A 85 12.50 4.90 -2.46
C GLU A 85 12.44 6.14 -1.58
N ASP A 86 13.51 6.93 -1.64
CA ASP A 86 13.56 8.24 -0.98
C ASP A 86 12.79 9.26 -1.81
N LEU A 87 11.59 9.61 -1.37
CA LEU A 87 10.71 10.57 -2.02
C LEU A 87 10.51 11.84 -1.17
N ARG A 88 11.38 12.10 -0.21
CA ARG A 88 11.23 13.23 0.73
C ARG A 88 11.18 14.57 0.03
N GLU A 89 12.08 14.81 -0.91
CA GLU A 89 12.15 16.08 -1.64
C GLU A 89 10.92 16.26 -2.55
N GLU A 90 10.58 15.23 -3.34
CA GLU A 90 9.41 15.24 -4.21
C GLU A 90 8.12 15.44 -3.41
N PHE A 91 7.97 14.74 -2.30
CA PHE A 91 6.80 14.86 -1.44
C PHE A 91 6.65 16.26 -0.87
N VAL A 92 7.73 16.87 -0.40
CA VAL A 92 7.69 18.23 0.15
C VAL A 92 7.40 19.27 -0.93
N SER A 93 8.06 19.18 -2.08
CA SER A 93 7.91 20.17 -3.15
C SER A 93 6.55 20.09 -3.85
N ASP A 94 6.08 18.88 -4.14
CA ASP A 94 4.91 18.66 -5.00
C ASP A 94 3.60 18.51 -4.21
N PHE A 95 3.67 18.17 -2.94
CA PHE A 95 2.47 17.97 -2.11
C PHE A 95 2.42 18.91 -0.89
N VAL A 96 3.48 18.97 -0.07
CA VAL A 96 3.44 19.72 1.17
C VAL A 96 3.38 21.23 0.92
N PHE A 97 4.25 21.77 0.09
CA PHE A 97 4.22 23.20 -0.23
C PHE A 97 2.95 23.65 -0.95
N PRO A 98 2.44 22.94 -1.97
CA PRO A 98 1.15 23.27 -2.56
C PRO A 98 0.00 23.19 -1.56
N MET A 99 -0.01 22.19 -0.68
CA MET A 99 -1.01 22.06 0.38
C MET A 99 -1.02 23.29 1.29
N PHE A 100 0.13 23.78 1.74
CA PHE A 100 0.24 25.01 2.53
C PHE A 100 -0.22 26.24 1.76
N ARG A 101 0.16 26.37 0.49
CA ARG A 101 -0.27 27.50 -0.36
C ARG A 101 -1.77 27.54 -0.55
N CYS A 102 -2.41 26.38 -0.63
CA CYS A 102 -3.87 26.25 -0.77
C CYS A 102 -4.58 26.38 0.58
N ASN A 103 -3.87 26.48 1.70
CA ASN A 103 -4.45 26.47 3.04
C ASN A 103 -5.36 25.24 3.27
N ALA A 104 -4.91 24.07 2.81
CA ALA A 104 -5.69 22.85 2.84
C ALA A 104 -5.98 22.39 4.27
N LEU A 105 -7.24 22.01 4.51
CA LEU A 105 -7.71 21.55 5.81
C LEU A 105 -8.33 20.17 5.67
N TYR A 106 -8.13 19.34 6.68
CA TYR A 106 -8.83 18.08 6.86
C TYR A 106 -9.55 18.10 8.21
N GLU A 107 -10.86 17.87 8.20
CA GLU A 107 -11.71 17.95 9.41
C GLU A 107 -11.59 19.28 10.20
N GLY A 108 -11.36 20.38 9.50
CA GLY A 108 -11.19 21.71 10.09
C GLY A 108 -9.79 22.00 10.67
N LEU A 109 -8.85 21.08 10.52
CA LEU A 109 -7.47 21.22 10.97
C LEU A 109 -6.51 21.21 9.77
N TYR A 110 -5.34 21.82 9.93
CA TYR A 110 -4.28 21.74 8.94
C TYR A 110 -3.82 20.29 8.76
N LEU A 111 -3.57 19.93 7.51
CA LEU A 111 -3.13 18.60 7.13
C LEU A 111 -1.64 18.41 7.47
N LEU A 112 -1.33 18.34 8.75
CA LEU A 112 0.02 18.07 9.24
C LEU A 112 0.10 16.61 9.67
N GLY A 113 0.82 15.81 8.89
CA GLY A 113 1.15 14.45 9.29
C GLY A 113 -0.01 13.46 9.20
N THR A 114 -0.79 13.53 8.17
CA THR A 114 -1.64 12.38 7.82
C THR A 114 -0.76 11.28 7.29
N SER A 115 -0.75 10.20 7.98
CA SER A 115 -0.16 8.93 7.54
C SER A 115 -0.92 8.34 6.36
#